data_218bf88aeb1f8545518f79741f40628d
#
_entry.id   218bf88aeb1f8545518f79741f40628d
#
_cell.length_a   1.000
_cell.length_b   1.000
_cell.length_c   1.000
_cell.angle_alpha   90.00
_cell.angle_beta   90.00
_cell.angle_gamma   90.00
#
_symmetry.space_group_name_H-M   'P 1'
#
loop_
_entity.id
_entity.type
_entity.pdbx_description
1 polymer ?
#
loop_
_entity_poly.entity_id
_entity_poly.type
_entity_poly.pdbx_seq_one_letter_code
_entity_poly.pdbx_strand_id
1 'polypeptide(L)'
;MKKLTIAWLSAGVSSFIAAYLIRDEIDEFYYIDIDDQHPDSMRFIKDCESALGRPIKILKSNYGSVENAILAQGCIRIAKTGFAPCTAYLKRRVRKEQFELLHQNDEITYVWGFDSTKHEQNRADRIVEAMPQYNHRFPLIEQGLTKQDAHAVLRRLNIRRPAMYDLGYQNNNCV
;
A
#
# COMPACT_ATOMS: atom_id res chain seq x y z
N MET A 1 0.72 21.11 -15.13
CA MET A 1 1.55 20.08 -14.50
C MET A 1 1.60 20.37 -13.01
N LYS A 2 1.00 19.51 -12.22
CA LYS A 2 1.02 19.59 -10.75
C LYS A 2 2.11 18.68 -10.22
N LYS A 3 2.60 18.99 -9.01
CA LYS A 3 3.43 18.03 -8.24
C LYS A 3 2.54 17.42 -7.18
N LEU A 4 2.47 16.10 -7.15
CA LEU A 4 1.59 15.38 -6.23
C LEU A 4 2.37 14.28 -5.51
N THR A 5 2.33 14.30 -4.20
CA THR A 5 2.86 13.24 -3.32
C THR A 5 1.71 12.36 -2.85
N ILE A 6 1.77 11.08 -3.18
CA ILE A 6 0.65 10.15 -3.01
C ILE A 6 1.07 8.96 -2.15
N ALA A 7 0.31 8.67 -1.10
CA ALA A 7 0.49 7.48 -0.29
C ALA A 7 -0.58 6.42 -0.57
N TRP A 8 -0.15 5.20 -0.93
CA TRP A 8 -1.01 4.03 -1.09
C TRP A 8 -0.93 3.17 0.16
N LEU A 9 -1.98 3.22 0.98
CA LEU A 9 -2.09 2.40 2.17
C LEU A 9 -2.54 0.99 1.80
N SER A 10 -1.92 -0.02 2.40
CA SER A 10 -2.26 -1.43 2.18
C SER A 10 -3.05 -2.04 3.34
N ALA A 11 -3.59 -1.21 4.24
CA ALA A 11 -4.10 -1.59 5.55
C ALA A 11 -3.07 -2.34 6.43
N GLY A 12 -1.80 -2.27 6.09
CA GLY A 12 -0.68 -2.79 6.89
C GLY A 12 0.02 -1.69 7.68
N VAL A 13 0.62 -2.05 8.82
CA VAL A 13 1.27 -1.11 9.74
C VAL A 13 2.37 -0.30 9.05
N SER A 14 3.25 -0.96 8.30
CA SER A 14 4.39 -0.27 7.65
C SER A 14 3.94 0.80 6.65
N SER A 15 2.89 0.55 5.85
CA SER A 15 2.38 1.54 4.89
C SER A 15 1.76 2.74 5.57
N PHE A 16 1.05 2.53 6.68
CA PHE A 16 0.49 3.61 7.48
C PHE A 16 1.59 4.44 8.14
N ILE A 17 2.55 3.82 8.82
CA ILE A 17 3.60 4.55 9.52
C ILE A 17 4.50 5.32 8.54
N ALA A 18 4.85 4.74 7.38
CA ALA A 18 5.57 5.45 6.34
C ALA A 18 4.84 6.74 5.92
N ALA A 19 3.53 6.64 5.68
CA ALA A 19 2.70 7.80 5.35
C ALA A 19 2.58 8.79 6.52
N TYR A 20 2.43 8.30 7.75
CA TYR A 20 2.30 9.12 8.95
C TYR A 20 3.55 9.97 9.22
N LEU A 21 4.76 9.40 9.02
CA LEU A 21 6.02 10.09 9.27
C LEU A 21 6.22 11.35 8.41
N ILE A 22 5.67 11.36 7.20
CA ILE A 22 5.79 12.49 6.27
C ILE A 22 4.40 13.01 5.84
N ARG A 23 3.38 12.86 6.68
CA ARG A 23 1.97 13.16 6.36
C ARG A 23 1.75 14.59 5.87
N ASP A 24 2.57 15.53 6.34
CA ASP A 24 2.46 16.95 5.97
C ASP A 24 3.00 17.22 4.55
N GLU A 25 3.78 16.30 3.99
CA GLU A 25 4.31 16.33 2.62
C GLU A 25 3.39 15.59 1.62
N ILE A 26 2.38 14.85 2.09
CA ILE A 26 1.51 14.03 1.25
C ILE A 26 0.27 14.83 0.86
N ASP A 27 -0.05 14.86 -0.43
CA ASP A 27 -1.25 15.54 -0.94
C ASP A 27 -2.50 14.68 -0.79
N GLU A 28 -2.40 13.38 -1.10
CA GLU A 28 -3.54 12.47 -1.08
C GLU A 28 -3.17 11.08 -0.58
N PHE A 29 -4.13 10.47 0.15
CA PHE A 29 -4.04 9.10 0.65
C PHE A 29 -5.05 8.23 -0.05
N TYR A 30 -4.62 7.03 -0.47
CA TYR A 30 -5.46 6.05 -1.14
C TYR A 30 -5.37 4.70 -0.46
N TYR A 31 -6.48 3.99 -0.49
CA TYR A 31 -6.59 2.59 -0.12
C TYR A 31 -7.38 1.84 -1.19
N ILE A 32 -6.93 0.66 -1.58
CA ILE A 32 -7.68 -0.21 -2.49
C ILE A 32 -8.32 -1.31 -1.66
N ASP A 33 -9.65 -1.25 -1.58
CA ASP A 33 -10.45 -2.26 -0.89
C ASP A 33 -10.61 -3.50 -1.77
N ILE A 34 -10.36 -4.68 -1.20
CA ILE A 34 -10.45 -5.99 -1.84
C ILE A 34 -11.34 -6.88 -0.98
N ASP A 35 -12.32 -7.53 -1.60
CA ASP A 35 -13.36 -8.28 -0.87
C ASP A 35 -12.80 -9.42 0.01
N ASP A 36 -11.65 -10.00 -0.36
CA ASP A 36 -10.98 -11.06 0.42
C ASP A 36 -10.08 -10.53 1.55
N GLN A 37 -10.08 -9.24 1.84
CA GLN A 37 -9.33 -8.74 2.99
C GLN A 37 -10.12 -9.01 4.28
N HIS A 38 -9.36 -9.22 5.37
CA HIS A 38 -9.98 -9.38 6.67
C HIS A 38 -10.85 -8.16 7.02
N PRO A 39 -12.10 -8.31 7.52
CA PRO A 39 -13.01 -7.20 7.79
C PRO A 39 -12.41 -6.09 8.69
N ASP A 40 -11.49 -6.46 9.58
CA ASP A 40 -10.78 -5.53 10.45
C ASP A 40 -9.86 -4.54 9.68
N SER A 41 -9.56 -4.80 8.41
CA SER A 41 -8.79 -3.88 7.56
C SER A 41 -9.47 -2.52 7.44
N MET A 42 -10.79 -2.50 7.26
CA MET A 42 -11.56 -1.25 7.17
C MET A 42 -11.62 -0.49 8.49
N ARG A 43 -11.69 -1.19 9.64
CA ARG A 43 -11.54 -0.55 10.95
C ARG A 43 -10.18 0.14 11.05
N PHE A 44 -9.10 -0.57 10.69
CA PHE A 44 -7.75 -0.02 10.73
C PHE A 44 -7.57 1.18 9.79
N ILE A 45 -8.12 1.16 8.58
CA ILE A 45 -8.10 2.31 7.65
C ILE A 45 -8.80 3.53 8.26
N LYS A 46 -9.94 3.35 8.95
CA LYS A 46 -10.64 4.44 9.65
C LYS A 46 -9.80 5.01 10.82
N ASP A 47 -9.12 4.15 11.57
CA ASP A 47 -8.21 4.60 12.63
C ASP A 47 -7.02 5.38 12.04
N CYS A 48 -6.48 4.93 10.89
CA CYS A 48 -5.43 5.65 10.17
C CYS A 48 -5.92 7.02 9.69
N GLU A 49 -7.12 7.08 9.10
CA GLU A 49 -7.75 8.34 8.65
C GLU A 49 -7.87 9.34 9.81
N SER A 50 -8.37 8.87 10.96
CA SER A 50 -8.48 9.69 12.16
C SER A 50 -7.12 10.21 12.65
N ALA A 51 -6.09 9.37 12.65
CA ALA A 51 -4.74 9.75 13.07
C ALA A 51 -4.03 10.68 12.10
N LEU A 52 -4.32 10.56 10.80
CA LEU A 52 -3.80 11.47 9.78
C LEU A 52 -4.52 12.83 9.79
N GLY A 53 -5.74 12.89 10.35
CA GLY A 53 -6.60 14.08 10.31
C GLY A 53 -7.04 14.45 8.88
N ARG A 54 -6.97 13.52 7.94
CA ARG A 54 -7.22 13.72 6.51
C ARG A 54 -7.87 12.49 5.89
N PRO A 55 -8.77 12.65 4.90
CA PRO A 55 -9.50 11.56 4.29
C PRO A 55 -8.57 10.60 3.52
N ILE A 56 -8.89 9.32 3.57
CA ILE A 56 -8.30 8.27 2.76
C ILE A 56 -9.30 7.90 1.66
N LYS A 57 -8.94 8.11 0.40
CA LYS A 57 -9.77 7.77 -0.76
C LYS A 57 -9.79 6.27 -0.96
N ILE A 58 -10.98 5.67 -0.90
CA ILE A 58 -11.15 4.22 -1.06
C ILE A 58 -11.51 3.92 -2.52
N LEU A 59 -10.70 3.08 -3.16
CA LEU A 59 -10.90 2.60 -4.51
C LEU A 59 -11.21 1.11 -4.50
N LYS A 60 -11.91 0.63 -5.53
CA LYS A 60 -12.20 -0.80 -5.75
C LYS A 60 -11.87 -1.22 -7.15
N SER A 61 -11.46 -2.48 -7.29
CA SER A 61 -11.36 -3.15 -8.59
C SER A 61 -12.74 -3.57 -9.09
N ASN A 62 -12.96 -3.53 -10.40
CA ASN A 62 -14.16 -4.11 -11.02
C ASN A 62 -14.26 -5.63 -10.82
N TYR A 63 -13.16 -6.30 -10.49
CA TYR A 63 -13.14 -7.73 -10.16
C TYR A 63 -13.57 -8.00 -8.71
N GLY A 64 -13.38 -7.05 -7.79
CA GLY A 64 -13.73 -7.14 -6.38
C GLY A 64 -12.86 -8.13 -5.60
N SER A 65 -12.85 -9.41 -5.99
CA SER A 65 -12.23 -10.52 -5.27
C SER A 65 -11.01 -11.14 -5.98
N VAL A 66 -10.20 -11.85 -5.22
CA VAL A 66 -9.06 -12.65 -5.73
C VAL A 66 -9.56 -13.77 -6.61
N GLU A 67 -10.67 -14.43 -6.23
CA GLU A 67 -11.30 -15.48 -7.04
C GLU A 67 -11.66 -14.97 -8.43
N ASN A 68 -12.37 -13.85 -8.53
CA ASN A 68 -12.76 -13.27 -9.81
C ASN A 68 -11.53 -12.86 -10.66
N ALA A 69 -10.49 -12.35 -10.03
CA ALA A 69 -9.26 -11.99 -10.75
C ALA A 69 -8.54 -13.25 -11.30
N ILE A 70 -8.56 -14.36 -10.56
CA ILE A 70 -8.01 -15.65 -10.98
C ILE A 70 -8.83 -16.24 -12.14
N LEU A 71 -10.15 -16.27 -12.01
CA LEU A 71 -11.05 -16.77 -13.04
C LEU A 71 -10.90 -16.00 -14.35
N ALA A 72 -10.83 -14.67 -14.26
CA ALA A 72 -10.65 -13.81 -15.45
C ALA A 72 -9.33 -14.07 -16.19
N GLN A 73 -8.29 -14.53 -15.49
CA GLN A 73 -6.96 -14.79 -16.06
C GLN A 73 -6.71 -16.28 -16.35
N GLY A 74 -7.49 -17.18 -15.77
CA GLY A 74 -7.32 -18.62 -15.91
C GLY A 74 -6.06 -19.19 -15.21
N CYS A 75 -5.43 -18.43 -14.30
CA CYS A 75 -4.28 -18.90 -13.52
C CYS A 75 -4.17 -18.23 -12.16
N ILE A 76 -3.59 -18.94 -11.18
CA ILE A 76 -3.32 -18.40 -9.84
C ILE A 76 -2.02 -17.58 -9.83
N ARG A 77 -0.97 -18.14 -10.41
CA ARG A 77 0.36 -17.53 -10.50
C ARG A 77 1.17 -18.17 -11.62
N ILE A 78 1.94 -17.35 -12.32
CA ILE A 78 2.94 -17.85 -13.27
C ILE A 78 4.30 -17.84 -12.57
N ALA A 79 4.81 -19.02 -12.21
CA ALA A 79 6.04 -19.16 -11.42
C ALA A 79 7.26 -18.51 -12.13
N LYS A 80 7.39 -18.67 -13.45
CA LYS A 80 8.50 -18.13 -14.24
C LYS A 80 8.60 -16.61 -14.22
N THR A 81 7.46 -15.92 -14.24
CA THR A 81 7.40 -14.45 -14.31
C THR A 81 7.06 -13.80 -12.98
N GLY A 82 6.63 -14.59 -11.98
CA GLY A 82 6.10 -14.09 -10.73
C GLY A 82 4.75 -13.39 -10.86
N PHE A 83 4.11 -13.45 -12.04
CA PHE A 83 2.82 -12.84 -12.27
C PHE A 83 1.76 -13.42 -11.34
N ALA A 84 1.03 -12.56 -10.63
CA ALA A 84 -0.09 -12.91 -9.78
C ALA A 84 -1.31 -12.06 -10.15
N PRO A 85 -2.42 -12.67 -10.58
CA PRO A 85 -3.65 -11.96 -11.01
C PRO A 85 -4.16 -10.98 -9.96
N CYS A 86 -4.17 -11.38 -8.68
CA CYS A 86 -4.60 -10.50 -7.59
C CYS A 86 -3.77 -9.19 -7.53
N THR A 87 -2.47 -9.24 -7.70
CA THR A 87 -1.64 -8.04 -7.74
C THR A 87 -1.88 -7.21 -9.01
N ALA A 88 -2.02 -7.88 -10.15
CA ALA A 88 -2.21 -7.20 -11.44
C ALA A 88 -3.58 -6.52 -11.50
N TYR A 89 -4.66 -7.24 -11.24
CA TYR A 89 -6.03 -6.77 -11.45
C TYR A 89 -6.64 -6.01 -10.26
N LEU A 90 -6.29 -6.41 -9.03
CA LEU A 90 -6.87 -5.79 -7.85
C LEU A 90 -6.07 -4.62 -7.29
N LYS A 91 -4.80 -4.43 -7.72
CA LYS A 91 -3.95 -3.34 -7.22
C LYS A 91 -3.38 -2.48 -8.34
N ARG A 92 -2.52 -3.05 -9.21
CA ARG A 92 -1.83 -2.27 -10.26
C ARG A 92 -2.80 -1.64 -11.26
N ARG A 93 -3.79 -2.42 -11.72
CA ARG A 93 -4.79 -1.94 -12.67
C ARG A 93 -5.68 -0.85 -12.08
N VAL A 94 -6.13 -1.02 -10.85
CA VAL A 94 -6.90 0.02 -10.13
C VAL A 94 -6.12 1.32 -10.05
N ARG A 95 -4.86 1.26 -9.59
CA ARG A 95 -4.00 2.43 -9.54
C ARG A 95 -3.85 3.08 -10.92
N LYS A 96 -3.57 2.29 -11.96
CA LYS A 96 -3.41 2.79 -13.32
C LYS A 96 -4.67 3.46 -13.84
N GLU A 97 -5.82 2.78 -13.78
CA GLU A 97 -7.07 3.24 -14.39
C GLU A 97 -7.73 4.37 -13.61
N GLN A 98 -7.69 4.31 -12.27
CA GLN A 98 -8.43 5.25 -11.42
C GLN A 98 -7.57 6.40 -10.89
N PHE A 99 -6.26 6.38 -11.14
CA PHE A 99 -5.36 7.44 -10.71
C PHE A 99 -4.37 7.86 -11.82
N GLU A 100 -3.48 6.96 -12.28
CA GLU A 100 -2.36 7.33 -13.17
C GLU A 100 -2.85 7.92 -14.51
N LEU A 101 -3.92 7.39 -15.09
CA LEU A 101 -4.49 7.92 -16.34
C LEU A 101 -5.10 9.32 -16.17
N LEU A 102 -5.54 9.68 -14.98
CA LEU A 102 -6.07 11.01 -14.68
C LEU A 102 -4.96 12.04 -14.45
N HIS A 103 -3.75 11.58 -14.11
CA HIS A 103 -2.60 12.40 -13.72
C HIS A 103 -1.38 12.20 -14.64
N GLN A 104 -1.59 11.81 -15.92
CA GLN A 104 -0.50 11.50 -16.86
C GLN A 104 0.40 12.72 -17.18
N ASN A 105 -0.07 13.93 -16.93
CA ASN A 105 0.69 15.16 -17.15
C ASN A 105 1.23 15.76 -15.84
N ASP A 106 1.09 15.06 -14.72
CA ASP A 106 1.52 15.53 -13.41
C ASP A 106 2.81 14.83 -12.97
N GLU A 107 3.63 15.52 -12.19
CA GLU A 107 4.81 14.95 -11.53
C GLU A 107 4.37 14.24 -10.25
N ILE A 108 4.46 12.91 -10.24
CA ILE A 108 3.97 12.10 -9.13
C ILE A 108 5.12 11.55 -8.31
N THR A 109 5.04 11.70 -7.00
CA THR A 109 5.89 11.05 -6.00
C THR A 109 5.06 10.02 -5.24
N TYR A 110 5.45 8.76 -5.30
CA TYR A 110 4.83 7.68 -4.53
C TYR A 110 5.53 7.45 -3.19
N VAL A 111 4.76 7.30 -2.13
CA VAL A 111 5.22 6.94 -0.78
C VAL A 111 4.95 5.48 -0.52
N TRP A 112 5.99 4.72 -0.15
CA TRP A 112 5.95 3.28 0.02
C TRP A 112 6.27 2.87 1.46
N GLY A 113 5.56 1.85 1.95
CA GLY A 113 5.74 1.29 3.29
C GLY A 113 6.79 0.17 3.38
N PHE A 114 7.92 0.29 2.66
CA PHE A 114 9.02 -0.65 2.77
C PHE A 114 9.93 -0.26 3.93
N ASP A 115 10.31 -1.24 4.76
CA ASP A 115 11.17 -1.03 5.92
C ASP A 115 12.66 -1.13 5.60
N SER A 116 13.52 -0.83 6.59
CA SER A 116 14.97 -0.77 6.41
C SER A 116 15.67 -2.14 6.30
N THR A 117 14.94 -3.25 6.29
CA THR A 117 15.54 -4.58 6.09
C THR A 117 16.09 -4.73 4.68
N LYS A 118 17.17 -5.51 4.52
CA LYS A 118 17.80 -5.73 3.21
C LYS A 118 16.82 -6.28 2.17
N HIS A 119 15.89 -7.12 2.60
CA HIS A 119 14.84 -7.66 1.72
C HIS A 119 13.94 -6.56 1.16
N GLU A 120 13.49 -5.64 2.01
CA GLU A 120 12.60 -4.55 1.60
C GLU A 120 13.36 -3.47 0.80
N GLN A 121 14.63 -3.20 1.11
CA GLN A 121 15.48 -2.34 0.28
C GLN A 121 15.61 -2.88 -1.15
N ASN A 122 15.88 -4.19 -1.32
CA ASN A 122 15.93 -4.81 -2.65
C ASN A 122 14.57 -4.76 -3.39
N ARG A 123 13.45 -4.70 -2.66
CA ARG A 123 12.12 -4.48 -3.25
C ARG A 123 11.93 -3.04 -3.68
N ALA A 124 12.43 -2.08 -2.90
CA ALA A 124 12.40 -0.66 -3.23
C ALA A 124 13.18 -0.39 -4.54
N ASP A 125 14.40 -0.93 -4.66
CA ASP A 125 15.21 -0.81 -5.88
C ASP A 125 14.45 -1.29 -7.11
N ARG A 126 13.82 -2.48 -7.02
CA ARG A 126 13.00 -3.04 -8.11
C ARG A 126 11.78 -2.19 -8.47
N ILE A 127 11.18 -1.50 -7.50
CA ILE A 127 10.07 -0.58 -7.77
C ILE A 127 10.55 0.65 -8.53
N VAL A 128 11.68 1.22 -8.14
CA VAL A 128 12.30 2.36 -8.84
C VAL A 128 12.63 1.98 -10.29
N GLU A 129 13.25 0.82 -10.49
CA GLU A 129 13.56 0.30 -11.84
C GLU A 129 12.31 0.03 -12.69
N ALA A 130 11.24 -0.47 -12.07
CA ALA A 130 9.99 -0.82 -12.77
C ALA A 130 9.12 0.40 -13.12
N MET A 131 9.30 1.52 -12.41
CA MET A 131 8.49 2.73 -12.59
C MET A 131 9.36 4.01 -12.58
N PRO A 132 10.33 4.13 -13.51
CA PRO A 132 11.29 5.24 -13.53
C PRO A 132 10.65 6.60 -13.87
N GLN A 133 9.43 6.60 -14.36
CA GLN A 133 8.68 7.82 -14.69
C GLN A 133 8.12 8.55 -13.47
N TYR A 134 8.16 7.92 -12.26
CA TYR A 134 7.67 8.48 -11.02
C TYR A 134 8.82 8.71 -10.03
N ASN A 135 8.64 9.66 -9.14
CA ASN A 135 9.49 9.80 -7.97
C ASN A 135 9.03 8.82 -6.88
N HIS A 136 9.95 8.38 -6.03
CA HIS A 136 9.67 7.41 -4.97
C HIS A 136 10.25 7.87 -3.65
N ARG A 137 9.49 7.73 -2.57
CA ARG A 137 9.91 7.96 -1.19
C ARG A 137 9.69 6.69 -0.37
N PHE A 138 10.62 6.40 0.48
CA PHE A 138 10.64 5.23 1.36
C PHE A 138 10.92 5.64 2.81
N PRO A 139 9.97 6.32 3.48
CA PRO A 139 10.23 6.99 4.77
C PRO A 139 10.79 6.08 5.87
N LEU A 140 10.41 4.80 5.91
CA LEU A 140 10.98 3.86 6.87
C LEU A 140 12.44 3.52 6.54
N ILE A 141 12.80 3.34 5.27
CA ILE A 141 14.18 3.13 4.83
C ILE A 141 15.01 4.39 5.10
N GLU A 142 14.49 5.55 4.72
CA GLU A 142 15.13 6.85 4.90
C GLU A 142 15.49 7.14 6.36
N GLN A 143 14.68 6.64 7.31
CA GLN A 143 14.89 6.80 8.75
C GLN A 143 15.51 5.57 9.42
N GLY A 144 15.88 4.54 8.67
CA GLY A 144 16.46 3.31 9.21
C GLY A 144 15.51 2.48 10.07
N LEU A 145 14.20 2.65 9.89
CA LEU A 145 13.19 1.98 10.71
C LEU A 145 12.82 0.60 10.18
N THR A 146 12.77 -0.36 11.07
CA THR A 146 12.30 -1.72 10.82
C THR A 146 10.78 -1.81 10.96
N LYS A 147 10.23 -2.96 10.57
CA LYS A 147 8.82 -3.28 10.81
C LYS A 147 8.45 -3.25 12.31
N GLN A 148 9.38 -3.69 13.17
CA GLN A 148 9.15 -3.66 14.62
C GLN A 148 9.08 -2.22 15.15
N ASP A 149 9.92 -1.33 14.62
CA ASP A 149 9.86 0.09 14.94
C ASP A 149 8.54 0.71 14.48
N ALA A 150 8.06 0.36 13.29
CA ALA A 150 6.76 0.80 12.82
C ALA A 150 5.62 0.34 13.75
N HIS A 151 5.65 -0.91 14.22
CA HIS A 151 4.69 -1.39 15.24
C HIS A 151 4.84 -0.65 16.58
N ALA A 152 6.05 -0.26 16.96
CA ALA A 152 6.26 0.52 18.20
C ALA A 152 5.67 1.94 18.07
N VAL A 153 5.84 2.59 16.91
CA VAL A 153 5.21 3.90 16.63
C VAL A 153 3.68 3.77 16.68
N LEU A 154 3.11 2.75 16.04
CA LEU A 154 1.67 2.51 16.06
C LEU A 154 1.10 2.41 17.49
N ARG A 155 1.81 1.67 18.37
CA ARG A 155 1.41 1.56 19.79
C ARG A 155 1.46 2.91 20.51
N ARG A 156 2.45 3.75 20.24
CA ARG A 156 2.55 5.12 20.82
C ARG A 156 1.39 6.01 20.36
N LEU A 157 0.88 5.79 19.15
CA LEU A 157 -0.32 6.47 18.64
C LEU A 157 -1.62 5.90 19.23
N ASN A 158 -1.54 4.89 20.10
CA ASN A 158 -2.68 4.19 20.68
C ASN A 158 -3.65 3.62 19.63
N ILE A 159 -3.10 3.18 18.48
CA ILE A 159 -3.87 2.56 17.40
C ILE A 159 -3.70 1.03 17.49
N ARG A 160 -4.82 0.32 17.51
CA ARG A 160 -4.81 -1.14 17.50
C ARG A 160 -4.37 -1.63 16.11
N ARG A 161 -3.35 -2.51 16.07
CA ARG A 161 -2.91 -3.12 14.81
C ARG A 161 -4.02 -3.99 14.18
N PRO A 162 -3.97 -4.23 12.85
CA PRO A 162 -4.88 -5.15 12.19
C PRO A 162 -4.87 -6.56 12.79
N ALA A 163 -6.05 -7.19 12.86
CA ALA A 163 -6.25 -8.50 13.48
C ALA A 163 -5.37 -9.61 12.87
N MET A 164 -5.01 -9.52 11.59
CA MET A 164 -4.14 -10.50 10.95
C MET A 164 -2.80 -10.67 11.66
N TYR A 165 -2.25 -9.61 12.25
CA TYR A 165 -1.02 -9.71 13.06
C TYR A 165 -1.24 -10.47 14.37
N ASP A 166 -2.43 -10.40 14.95
CA ASP A 166 -2.80 -11.14 16.17
C ASP A 166 -3.03 -12.62 15.88
N LEU A 167 -3.41 -12.95 14.64
CA LEU A 167 -3.50 -14.31 14.12
C LEU A 167 -2.15 -14.92 13.72
N GLY A 168 -1.03 -14.17 13.91
CA GLY A 168 0.32 -14.66 13.62
C GLY A 168 0.84 -14.38 12.20
N TYR A 169 0.07 -13.70 11.37
CA TYR A 169 0.55 -13.31 10.03
C TYR A 169 1.53 -12.14 10.10
N GLN A 170 2.53 -12.17 9.23
CA GLN A 170 3.52 -11.10 9.17
C GLN A 170 3.02 -9.83 8.49
N ASN A 171 1.96 -9.93 7.69
CA ASN A 171 1.38 -8.82 6.94
C ASN A 171 -0.15 -8.88 7.01
N ASN A 172 -0.81 -7.74 6.82
CA ASN A 172 -2.25 -7.68 6.64
C ASN A 172 -2.59 -7.95 5.17
N ASN A 173 -2.53 -9.22 4.79
CA ASN A 173 -2.85 -9.69 3.44
C ASN A 173 -4.30 -10.17 3.32
N CYS A 174 -4.71 -10.52 2.09
CA CYS A 174 -5.97 -11.22 1.85
C CYS A 174 -5.97 -12.60 2.53
N VAL A 175 -7.11 -13.03 3.02
CA VAL A 175 -7.37 -14.33 3.65
C VAL A 175 -7.84 -15.34 2.62
#